data_b989de562add4c9ccaa21b99ff2f4487
#
_entry.id   b989de562add4c9ccaa21b99ff2f4487
#
_cell.length_a   1.000
_cell.length_b   1.000
_cell.length_c   1.000
_cell.angle_alpha   90.00
_cell.angle_beta   90.00
_cell.angle_gamma   90.00
#
_symmetry.space_group_name_H-M   'P 1'
#
loop_
_entity.id
_entity.type
_entity.pdbx_description
1 polymer ?
#
loop_
_entity_poly.entity_id
_entity_poly.type
_entity_poly.pdbx_seq_one_letter_code
_entity_poly.pdbx_strand_id
1 'polypeptide(L)'
;MPYCHIYRLPKEGLKVSIKNARRIVKNPAPLKKHTGLPSVCSLPFLSEICQKIKHTIESEVPFKDFDQDNFSVLSYFRGYDWRGKDCNDLNDTVYPGRSPSNWDIQQDSNCNGIWGIDPEDGIPYEKKFCEGTDSKGVIVLGDSSTAHFHIPPEWLTAEKISLKTFSNLPVTIFNEFDWPQFSSYTGFLNSTIGGWTDSIYLRLRDRNRCNHRDYQNISKNGGSSRNLMEFIESLARKKQLDKPALVIYSMIGNDVCNGNTDMTSPKEFHDNIMQVLKYLNSHLADGSHVILQGLVDGRILWDQLHNRYHPLGQLNKDITYEQLYLFLSCLQINPCNGWMSINETLRNLTSQRAFQLSSVLEQIAKLKFSSFDILYVNFSIAKIADEWRKLGGKPWQLIEPVDGFHPSQIAIALDAKVVWQEVLQKWPHVLGKPNPFNKDIVHIFGDQGGH
;
A
#
# COMPACT_ATOMS: atom_id res chain seq x y z
N MET A 1 10.00 -31.01 2.28
CA MET A 1 9.33 -30.64 3.54
C MET A 1 10.39 -30.22 4.54
N PRO A 2 10.42 -29.00 5.05
CA PRO A 2 11.33 -28.64 6.14
C PRO A 2 10.78 -29.24 7.44
N TYR A 3 11.64 -29.89 8.17
CA TYR A 3 11.34 -30.47 9.47
C TYR A 3 11.10 -29.35 10.49
N CYS A 4 9.92 -29.27 11.08
CA CYS A 4 9.70 -28.56 12.34
C CYS A 4 10.52 -29.27 13.44
N HIS A 5 11.70 -28.78 13.74
CA HIS A 5 12.42 -29.22 14.95
C HIS A 5 11.78 -28.51 16.15
N ILE A 6 10.87 -29.23 16.82
CA ILE A 6 10.37 -28.83 18.14
C ILE A 6 11.57 -28.82 19.07
N TYR A 7 11.94 -27.66 19.58
CA TYR A 7 12.99 -27.49 20.57
C TYR A 7 12.71 -28.34 21.81
N ARG A 8 13.78 -28.97 22.34
CA ARG A 8 13.86 -29.93 23.43
C ARG A 8 12.95 -29.53 24.62
N LEU A 9 11.83 -30.21 24.74
CA LEU A 9 11.23 -30.48 26.04
C LEU A 9 12.01 -31.61 26.75
N PRO A 10 12.04 -31.66 28.08
CA PRO A 10 12.83 -32.68 28.83
C PRO A 10 12.49 -34.09 28.39
N LYS A 11 13.51 -34.97 28.36
CA LYS A 11 13.52 -36.24 27.67
C LYS A 11 12.52 -37.33 28.09
N GLU A 12 11.65 -37.11 29.06
CA GLU A 12 10.78 -38.17 29.61
C GLU A 12 9.33 -38.18 29.09
N GLY A 13 8.85 -37.14 28.40
CA GLY A 13 7.47 -37.08 27.88
C GLY A 13 7.30 -37.44 26.40
N LEU A 14 8.42 -37.59 25.65
CA LEU A 14 8.35 -37.53 24.18
C LEU A 14 8.12 -38.87 23.44
N LYS A 15 8.26 -40.03 24.13
CA LYS A 15 8.19 -41.34 23.45
C LYS A 15 6.76 -41.73 22.98
N VAL A 16 5.72 -41.19 23.59
CA VAL A 16 4.31 -41.55 23.24
C VAL A 16 3.77 -40.73 22.07
N SER A 17 4.24 -39.47 21.93
CA SER A 17 3.74 -38.55 20.90
C SER A 17 4.24 -38.86 19.49
N ILE A 18 5.47 -39.35 19.35
CA ILE A 18 6.12 -39.59 18.03
C ILE A 18 5.47 -40.76 17.27
N LYS A 19 4.93 -41.78 17.98
CA LYS A 19 4.24 -42.92 17.33
C LYS A 19 2.91 -42.52 16.72
N ASN A 20 2.17 -41.60 17.33
CA ASN A 20 0.89 -41.08 16.82
C ASN A 20 1.08 -40.08 15.67
N ALA A 21 2.11 -39.22 15.71
CA ALA A 21 2.43 -38.28 14.63
C ALA A 21 2.87 -39.03 13.35
N ARG A 22 3.60 -40.16 13.45
CA ARG A 22 4.01 -40.97 12.28
C ARG A 22 2.82 -41.68 11.59
N ARG A 23 1.69 -41.88 12.28
CA ARG A 23 0.49 -42.51 11.69
C ARG A 23 -0.36 -41.53 10.89
N ILE A 24 -0.30 -40.23 11.24
CA ILE A 24 -1.04 -39.15 10.54
C ILE A 24 -0.35 -38.75 9.24
N VAL A 25 1.01 -38.88 9.17
CA VAL A 25 1.81 -38.46 8.00
C VAL A 25 1.83 -39.49 6.86
N LYS A 26 1.36 -40.73 7.06
CA LYS A 26 1.46 -41.79 6.03
C LYS A 26 0.38 -41.75 4.96
N ASN A 27 -0.73 -41.02 5.15
CA ASN A 27 -1.71 -40.76 4.11
C ASN A 27 -2.29 -39.35 4.35
N PRO A 28 -1.75 -38.28 3.73
CA PRO A 28 -2.47 -37.04 3.68
C PRO A 28 -3.69 -37.25 2.78
N ALA A 29 -4.85 -37.44 3.38
CA ALA A 29 -6.09 -37.16 2.67
C ALA A 29 -5.99 -35.73 2.12
N PRO A 30 -6.45 -35.46 0.87
CA PRO A 30 -6.48 -34.10 0.38
C PRO A 30 -7.21 -33.26 1.42
N LEU A 31 -6.54 -32.24 1.95
CA LEU A 31 -7.15 -31.23 2.78
C LEU A 31 -8.29 -30.63 1.94
N LYS A 32 -9.52 -31.17 2.12
CA LYS A 32 -10.71 -30.43 1.76
C LYS A 32 -10.54 -29.08 2.45
N LYS A 33 -10.60 -27.99 1.68
CA LYS A 33 -10.79 -26.65 2.20
C LYS A 33 -12.07 -26.70 3.07
N HIS A 34 -11.91 -27.09 4.32
CA HIS A 34 -12.89 -26.83 5.34
C HIS A 34 -12.73 -25.35 5.70
N THR A 35 -13.43 -24.50 4.97
CA THR A 35 -13.92 -23.24 5.47
C THR A 35 -14.90 -23.60 6.61
N GLY A 36 -14.35 -23.88 7.76
CA GLY A 36 -15.10 -24.39 8.92
C GLY A 36 -15.62 -23.29 9.83
N LEU A 37 -16.42 -22.43 9.26
CA LEU A 37 -17.54 -21.78 9.94
C LEU A 37 -18.74 -22.17 9.11
N PRO A 38 -19.90 -22.65 9.70
CA PRO A 38 -21.17 -22.61 8.99
C PRO A 38 -21.29 -21.13 8.60
N SER A 39 -21.15 -20.86 7.30
CA SER A 39 -20.88 -19.51 6.89
C SER A 39 -22.10 -18.71 7.27
N VAL A 40 -21.95 -17.73 8.15
CA VAL A 40 -22.97 -16.71 8.44
C VAL A 40 -23.56 -16.23 7.11
N CYS A 41 -22.77 -16.28 6.04
CA CYS A 41 -23.13 -16.04 4.66
C CYS A 41 -24.04 -17.09 4.01
N SER A 42 -24.30 -18.24 4.63
CA SER A 42 -25.30 -19.21 4.14
C SER A 42 -26.74 -18.86 4.57
N LEU A 43 -26.91 -17.88 5.44
CA LEU A 43 -28.22 -17.36 5.81
C LEU A 43 -28.77 -16.51 4.65
N PRO A 44 -30.01 -16.74 4.18
CA PRO A 44 -30.53 -16.13 2.96
C PRO A 44 -30.46 -14.61 2.94
N PHE A 45 -30.68 -13.94 4.08
CA PHE A 45 -30.66 -12.49 4.19
C PHE A 45 -29.25 -11.88 4.29
N LEU A 46 -28.22 -12.70 4.58
CA LEU A 46 -26.81 -12.26 4.64
C LEU A 46 -26.01 -12.67 3.41
N SER A 47 -26.52 -13.59 2.60
CA SER A 47 -25.82 -14.10 1.41
C SER A 47 -25.45 -12.99 0.43
N GLU A 48 -26.37 -12.08 0.14
CA GLU A 48 -26.15 -10.97 -0.79
C GLU A 48 -25.10 -9.99 -0.25
N ILE A 49 -25.20 -9.63 1.04
CA ILE A 49 -24.20 -8.73 1.69
C ILE A 49 -22.82 -9.39 1.68
N CYS A 50 -22.74 -10.68 2.03
CA CYS A 50 -21.47 -11.40 1.99
C CYS A 50 -20.88 -11.50 0.59
N GLN A 51 -21.71 -11.70 -0.45
CA GLN A 51 -21.27 -11.72 -1.84
C GLN A 51 -20.74 -10.34 -2.25
N LYS A 52 -21.40 -9.27 -1.85
CA LYS A 52 -20.96 -7.90 -2.14
C LYS A 52 -19.65 -7.57 -1.43
N ILE A 53 -19.48 -7.93 -0.15
CA ILE A 53 -18.22 -7.76 0.59
C ILE A 53 -17.09 -8.55 -0.10
N LYS A 54 -17.36 -9.81 -0.46
CA LYS A 54 -16.40 -10.65 -1.16
C LYS A 54 -15.99 -10.03 -2.50
N HIS A 55 -16.95 -9.52 -3.27
CA HIS A 55 -16.67 -8.84 -4.53
C HIS A 55 -15.81 -7.60 -4.33
N THR A 56 -16.11 -6.75 -3.34
CA THR A 56 -15.30 -5.57 -2.98
C THR A 56 -13.84 -5.93 -2.68
N ILE A 57 -13.61 -6.97 -1.85
CA ILE A 57 -12.28 -7.44 -1.49
C ILE A 57 -11.53 -8.05 -2.70
N GLU A 58 -12.24 -8.77 -3.57
CA GLU A 58 -11.62 -9.42 -4.73
C GLU A 58 -11.31 -8.44 -5.87
N SER A 59 -12.18 -7.47 -6.10
CA SER A 59 -12.08 -6.51 -7.22
C SER A 59 -11.44 -5.16 -6.84
N GLU A 60 -11.16 -4.93 -5.53
CA GLU A 60 -10.53 -3.71 -5.02
C GLU A 60 -11.31 -2.41 -5.35
N VAL A 61 -12.63 -2.52 -5.48
CA VAL A 61 -13.54 -1.38 -5.73
C VAL A 61 -14.33 -1.01 -4.47
N PRO A 62 -14.85 0.21 -4.34
CA PRO A 62 -15.66 0.61 -3.19
C PRO A 62 -16.89 -0.28 -3.00
N PHE A 63 -17.17 -0.64 -1.75
CA PHE A 63 -18.38 -1.40 -1.39
C PHE A 63 -19.67 -0.64 -1.70
N LYS A 64 -19.62 0.68 -1.54
CA LYS A 64 -20.74 1.58 -1.77
C LYS A 64 -20.30 2.67 -2.74
N ASP A 65 -20.82 2.58 -3.93
CA ASP A 65 -20.60 3.46 -5.07
C ASP A 65 -21.89 3.39 -5.88
N PHE A 66 -22.69 4.46 -5.87
CA PHE A 66 -24.03 4.43 -6.44
C PHE A 66 -24.06 4.70 -7.94
N ASP A 67 -23.11 5.46 -8.46
CA ASP A 67 -23.05 5.83 -9.88
C ASP A 67 -21.96 5.06 -10.65
N GLN A 68 -21.19 4.19 -9.94
CA GLN A 68 -20.22 3.25 -10.52
C GLN A 68 -19.02 3.92 -11.20
N ASP A 69 -18.57 5.04 -10.66
CA ASP A 69 -17.36 5.72 -11.10
C ASP A 69 -16.09 5.28 -10.38
N ASN A 70 -16.19 4.33 -9.43
CA ASN A 70 -15.17 3.79 -8.53
C ASN A 70 -14.70 4.75 -7.44
N PHE A 71 -15.44 5.80 -7.10
CA PHE A 71 -15.23 6.64 -5.93
C PHE A 71 -16.38 6.48 -4.94
N SER A 72 -16.26 7.03 -3.75
CA SER A 72 -17.26 6.85 -2.70
C SER A 72 -17.24 7.98 -1.70
N VAL A 73 -18.38 8.23 -1.08
CA VAL A 73 -18.54 9.13 0.06
C VAL A 73 -18.19 8.46 1.40
N LEU A 74 -18.03 7.13 1.44
CA LEU A 74 -17.63 6.38 2.65
C LEU A 74 -16.11 6.24 2.72
N SER A 75 -15.55 6.25 3.94
CA SER A 75 -14.10 6.13 4.14
C SER A 75 -13.56 4.69 4.00
N TYR A 76 -14.24 3.74 4.60
CA TYR A 76 -13.85 2.33 4.69
C TYR A 76 -14.39 1.48 3.52
N PHE A 77 -14.04 0.17 3.50
CA PHE A 77 -14.45 -0.77 2.44
C PHE A 77 -14.07 -0.27 1.04
N ARG A 78 -12.80 0.03 0.86
CA ARG A 78 -12.23 0.56 -0.38
C ARG A 78 -12.78 1.94 -0.80
N GLY A 79 -13.37 2.68 0.13
CA GLY A 79 -13.86 4.04 -0.08
C GLY A 79 -12.75 5.10 -0.05
N TYR A 80 -13.05 6.30 0.49
CA TYR A 80 -12.13 7.44 0.36
C TYR A 80 -10.86 7.34 1.24
N ASP A 81 -10.73 6.36 2.15
CA ASP A 81 -9.42 6.04 2.74
C ASP A 81 -8.43 5.55 1.68
N TRP A 82 -8.93 4.94 0.60
CA TRP A 82 -8.14 4.40 -0.51
C TRP A 82 -8.08 5.32 -1.73
N ARG A 83 -9.09 6.17 -1.94
CA ARG A 83 -9.25 6.99 -3.13
C ARG A 83 -9.75 8.37 -2.73
N GLY A 84 -9.64 9.37 -3.60
CA GLY A 84 -10.24 10.68 -3.35
C GLY A 84 -11.71 10.56 -2.99
N LYS A 85 -12.18 11.39 -2.06
CA LYS A 85 -13.58 11.40 -1.66
C LYS A 85 -14.44 11.91 -2.80
N ASP A 86 -15.44 11.11 -3.16
CA ASP A 86 -16.48 11.55 -4.08
C ASP A 86 -17.28 12.74 -3.49
N CYS A 87 -17.62 13.70 -4.33
CA CYS A 87 -18.42 14.84 -3.94
C CYS A 87 -19.87 14.79 -4.47
N ASN A 88 -20.20 13.80 -5.34
CA ASN A 88 -21.56 13.55 -5.81
C ASN A 88 -21.78 12.10 -6.28
N ASP A 89 -21.89 11.17 -5.35
CA ASP A 89 -22.10 9.70 -5.50
C ASP A 89 -23.43 9.31 -6.21
N LEU A 90 -23.97 10.21 -7.03
CA LEU A 90 -25.15 9.99 -7.88
C LEU A 90 -24.92 10.46 -9.34
N ASN A 91 -23.70 10.83 -9.69
CA ASN A 91 -23.37 11.36 -11.01
C ASN A 91 -21.98 10.94 -11.45
N ASP A 92 -21.86 9.90 -12.24
CA ASP A 92 -20.64 9.30 -12.80
C ASP A 92 -19.75 10.23 -13.63
N THR A 93 -20.19 11.51 -13.78
CA THR A 93 -19.40 12.57 -14.42
C THR A 93 -18.79 13.55 -13.43
N VAL A 94 -18.90 13.29 -12.11
CA VAL A 94 -18.35 14.11 -11.02
C VAL A 94 -17.53 13.23 -10.11
N TYR A 95 -16.20 13.27 -10.21
CA TYR A 95 -15.29 12.42 -9.41
C TYR A 95 -13.89 13.02 -9.30
N PRO A 96 -13.11 12.66 -8.28
CA PRO A 96 -11.73 13.11 -8.10
C PRO A 96 -10.82 12.75 -9.28
N GLY A 97 -10.02 13.71 -9.72
CA GLY A 97 -9.04 13.50 -10.79
C GLY A 97 -9.57 13.75 -12.21
N ARG A 98 -10.86 14.03 -12.37
CA ARG A 98 -11.42 14.46 -13.65
C ARG A 98 -10.84 15.82 -14.08
N SER A 99 -10.75 16.07 -15.37
CA SER A 99 -10.56 17.42 -15.89
C SER A 99 -11.83 18.25 -15.69
N PRO A 100 -11.73 19.54 -15.27
CA PRO A 100 -12.89 20.35 -14.95
C PRO A 100 -13.84 20.51 -16.15
N SER A 101 -15.11 20.25 -15.94
CA SER A 101 -16.13 20.40 -16.97
C SER A 101 -16.60 21.86 -17.05
N ASN A 102 -16.40 22.52 -18.20
CA ASN A 102 -16.74 23.92 -18.36
C ASN A 102 -16.17 24.83 -17.23
N TRP A 103 -14.93 24.55 -16.81
CA TRP A 103 -14.25 25.29 -15.75
C TRP A 103 -14.99 25.29 -14.40
N ASP A 104 -15.81 24.28 -14.15
CA ASP A 104 -16.56 24.07 -12.91
C ASP A 104 -17.37 25.31 -12.45
N ILE A 105 -17.99 26.01 -13.40
CA ILE A 105 -18.79 27.21 -13.11
C ILE A 105 -19.99 26.90 -12.23
N GLN A 106 -20.67 25.77 -12.44
CA GLN A 106 -21.94 25.45 -11.77
C GLN A 106 -21.78 24.39 -10.68
N GLN A 107 -20.80 23.52 -10.82
CA GLN A 107 -20.53 22.43 -9.89
C GLN A 107 -19.04 22.06 -9.91
N ASP A 108 -18.55 21.54 -8.82
CA ASP A 108 -17.21 20.98 -8.69
C ASP A 108 -17.17 19.58 -9.34
N SER A 109 -16.82 19.50 -10.64
CA SER A 109 -16.86 18.24 -11.37
C SER A 109 -15.65 17.34 -11.13
N ASN A 110 -14.59 17.89 -10.54
CA ASN A 110 -13.36 17.16 -10.23
C ASN A 110 -13.12 16.96 -8.72
N CYS A 111 -14.09 17.34 -7.91
CA CYS A 111 -14.11 17.23 -6.44
C CYS A 111 -12.90 17.89 -5.74
N ASN A 112 -12.24 18.86 -6.37
CA ASN A 112 -11.08 19.53 -5.77
C ASN A 112 -11.45 20.69 -4.83
N GLY A 113 -12.73 21.00 -4.67
CA GLY A 113 -13.25 22.06 -3.83
C GLY A 113 -13.10 23.48 -4.41
N ILE A 114 -12.74 23.63 -5.71
CA ILE A 114 -12.57 24.92 -6.39
C ILE A 114 -13.62 25.01 -7.51
N TRP A 115 -14.63 25.85 -7.36
CA TRP A 115 -15.70 26.00 -8.34
C TRP A 115 -16.39 27.35 -8.24
N GLY A 116 -17.19 27.68 -9.24
CA GLY A 116 -17.92 28.95 -9.29
C GLY A 116 -17.18 30.04 -10.08
N ILE A 117 -17.71 31.26 -10.02
CA ILE A 117 -17.20 32.43 -10.72
C ILE A 117 -16.75 33.48 -9.70
N ASP A 118 -15.60 34.08 -9.92
CA ASP A 118 -15.13 35.21 -9.13
C ASP A 118 -16.01 36.43 -9.42
N PRO A 119 -16.72 37.01 -8.42
CA PRO A 119 -17.58 38.13 -8.61
C PRO A 119 -16.85 39.44 -8.97
N GLU A 120 -15.52 39.50 -8.74
CA GLU A 120 -14.73 40.71 -9.00
C GLU A 120 -14.42 40.88 -10.51
N ASP A 121 -14.08 39.79 -11.20
CA ASP A 121 -13.62 39.83 -12.60
C ASP A 121 -14.42 38.91 -13.55
N GLY A 122 -15.35 38.13 -13.02
CA GLY A 122 -16.20 37.22 -13.82
C GLY A 122 -15.49 35.99 -14.35
N ILE A 123 -14.26 35.72 -13.93
CA ILE A 123 -13.49 34.55 -14.37
C ILE A 123 -13.85 33.33 -13.50
N PRO A 124 -14.07 32.13 -14.08
CA PRO A 124 -14.22 30.91 -13.28
C PRO A 124 -12.99 30.62 -12.37
N TYR A 125 -13.22 30.31 -11.10
CA TYR A 125 -12.15 30.09 -10.13
C TYR A 125 -11.23 28.93 -10.54
N GLU A 126 -11.76 27.84 -11.05
CA GLU A 126 -10.95 26.70 -11.53
C GLU A 126 -10.02 27.13 -12.68
N LYS A 127 -10.52 27.97 -13.61
CA LYS A 127 -9.69 28.55 -14.66
C LYS A 127 -8.63 29.49 -14.10
N LYS A 128 -9.03 30.44 -13.25
CA LYS A 128 -8.15 31.46 -12.65
C LYS A 128 -6.99 30.85 -11.86
N PHE A 129 -7.23 29.79 -11.10
CA PHE A 129 -6.27 29.25 -10.16
C PHE A 129 -5.57 27.96 -10.62
N CYS A 130 -6.16 27.20 -11.55
CA CYS A 130 -5.65 25.88 -11.91
C CYS A 130 -5.19 25.77 -13.37
N GLU A 131 -5.62 26.64 -14.29
CA GLU A 131 -5.18 26.59 -15.69
C GLU A 131 -3.68 26.78 -15.80
N GLY A 132 -2.99 25.87 -16.51
CA GLY A 132 -1.54 25.92 -16.74
C GLY A 132 -0.67 25.66 -15.50
N THR A 133 -1.24 25.20 -14.39
CA THR A 133 -0.50 24.91 -13.15
C THR A 133 0.07 23.50 -13.10
N ASP A 134 -0.13 22.69 -14.15
CA ASP A 134 0.36 21.29 -14.22
C ASP A 134 -0.17 20.41 -13.06
N SER A 135 -1.49 20.58 -12.76
CA SER A 135 -2.14 19.76 -11.73
C SER A 135 -2.23 18.30 -12.16
N LYS A 136 -2.01 17.38 -11.19
CA LYS A 136 -1.97 15.93 -11.41
C LYS A 136 -2.33 15.14 -10.19
N GLY A 137 -2.89 13.93 -10.41
CA GLY A 137 -3.19 13.00 -9.34
C GLY A 137 -1.99 12.14 -8.92
N VAL A 138 -2.16 11.42 -7.81
CA VAL A 138 -1.23 10.39 -7.33
C VAL A 138 -1.90 9.04 -7.35
N ILE A 139 -1.27 8.06 -7.98
CA ILE A 139 -1.75 6.69 -8.03
C ILE A 139 -0.62 5.78 -7.56
N VAL A 140 -0.91 4.85 -6.65
CA VAL A 140 0.03 3.79 -6.30
C VAL A 140 -0.52 2.42 -6.71
N LEU A 141 0.32 1.64 -7.39
CA LEU A 141 0.12 0.23 -7.69
C LEU A 141 1.07 -0.55 -6.80
N GLY A 142 0.55 -1.22 -5.78
CA GLY A 142 1.43 -1.73 -4.76
C GLY A 142 0.95 -2.98 -4.02
N ASP A 143 1.68 -3.30 -2.97
CA ASP A 143 1.44 -4.43 -2.10
C ASP A 143 1.01 -3.97 -0.69
N SER A 144 1.09 -4.86 0.30
CA SER A 144 0.75 -4.56 1.70
C SER A 144 1.57 -3.42 2.32
N SER A 145 2.78 -3.15 1.83
CA SER A 145 3.59 -2.03 2.31
C SER A 145 2.96 -0.68 1.95
N THR A 146 2.43 -0.56 0.75
CA THR A 146 1.80 0.67 0.24
C THR A 146 0.33 0.80 0.60
N ALA A 147 -0.37 -0.33 0.83
CA ALA A 147 -1.67 -0.36 1.51
C ALA A 147 -1.54 0.05 2.98
N HIS A 148 -0.33 0.00 3.52
CA HIS A 148 0.06 0.23 4.90
C HIS A 148 -0.58 -0.79 5.85
N PHE A 149 -0.23 -2.07 5.64
CA PHE A 149 -0.62 -3.13 6.56
C PHE A 149 -0.06 -2.89 7.96
N HIS A 150 -0.96 -2.90 8.97
CA HIS A 150 -0.58 -2.65 10.35
C HIS A 150 -1.53 -3.37 11.31
N ILE A 151 -0.97 -4.15 12.23
CA ILE A 151 -1.71 -4.75 13.34
C ILE A 151 -1.44 -3.93 14.60
N PRO A 152 -2.48 -3.39 15.27
CA PRO A 152 -2.29 -2.60 16.48
C PRO A 152 -1.45 -3.35 17.54
N PRO A 153 -0.29 -2.82 17.97
CA PRO A 153 0.61 -3.52 18.89
C PRO A 153 -0.02 -3.87 20.23
N GLU A 154 -1.00 -3.09 20.67
CA GLU A 154 -1.73 -3.32 21.91
C GLU A 154 -2.53 -4.62 21.92
N TRP A 155 -2.86 -5.18 20.74
CA TRP A 155 -3.54 -6.48 20.65
C TRP A 155 -2.67 -7.65 21.09
N LEU A 156 -1.35 -7.53 20.94
CA LEU A 156 -0.37 -8.58 21.25
C LEU A 156 0.63 -8.18 22.34
N THR A 157 0.42 -7.06 23.04
CA THR A 157 1.29 -6.62 24.12
C THR A 157 0.55 -6.76 25.44
N ALA A 158 0.93 -7.76 26.27
CA ALA A 158 0.25 -8.09 27.52
C ALA A 158 0.06 -6.89 28.46
N GLU A 159 1.06 -6.00 28.54
CA GLU A 159 1.04 -4.79 29.37
C GLU A 159 0.03 -3.72 28.90
N LYS A 160 -0.40 -3.78 27.62
CA LYS A 160 -1.33 -2.82 27.02
C LYS A 160 -2.76 -3.32 26.92
N ILE A 161 -3.02 -4.59 27.24
CA ILE A 161 -4.37 -5.18 27.16
C ILE A 161 -5.30 -4.45 28.14
N SER A 162 -6.41 -3.96 27.62
CA SER A 162 -7.45 -3.24 28.35
C SER A 162 -8.83 -3.54 27.76
N LEU A 163 -9.88 -3.07 28.38
CA LEU A 163 -11.24 -3.20 27.83
C LEU A 163 -11.42 -2.50 26.46
N LYS A 164 -10.52 -1.59 26.10
CA LYS A 164 -10.55 -0.85 24.83
C LYS A 164 -9.59 -1.41 23.78
N THR A 165 -8.80 -2.45 24.11
CA THR A 165 -7.76 -2.98 23.21
C THR A 165 -8.28 -3.33 21.83
N PHE A 166 -9.49 -3.89 21.74
CA PHE A 166 -10.09 -4.29 20.47
C PHE A 166 -11.19 -3.34 19.99
N SER A 167 -11.25 -2.11 20.49
CA SER A 167 -12.30 -1.14 20.11
C SER A 167 -12.24 -0.75 18.63
N ASN A 168 -11.06 -0.79 18.01
CA ASN A 168 -10.83 -0.51 16.60
C ASN A 168 -10.95 -1.75 15.68
N LEU A 169 -11.20 -2.93 16.25
CA LEU A 169 -11.28 -4.19 15.49
C LEU A 169 -12.23 -4.13 14.28
N PRO A 170 -13.46 -3.58 14.38
CA PRO A 170 -14.35 -3.50 13.22
C PRO A 170 -13.75 -2.70 12.06
N VAL A 171 -13.20 -1.52 12.34
CA VAL A 171 -12.59 -0.65 11.31
C VAL A 171 -11.36 -1.32 10.71
N THR A 172 -10.52 -1.95 11.53
CA THR A 172 -9.32 -2.66 11.08
C THR A 172 -9.68 -3.82 10.13
N ILE A 173 -10.74 -4.60 10.45
CA ILE A 173 -11.22 -5.68 9.58
C ILE A 173 -11.83 -5.11 8.29
N PHE A 174 -12.61 -4.03 8.37
CA PHE A 174 -13.26 -3.41 7.21
C PHE A 174 -12.27 -2.79 6.23
N ASN A 175 -11.07 -2.44 6.69
CA ASN A 175 -9.97 -1.99 5.85
C ASN A 175 -8.90 -3.09 5.61
N GLU A 176 -9.21 -4.36 5.84
CA GLU A 176 -8.33 -5.49 5.52
C GLU A 176 -6.99 -5.48 6.29
N PHE A 177 -6.96 -4.88 7.49
CA PHE A 177 -5.76 -4.57 8.29
C PHE A 177 -4.85 -3.50 7.64
N ASP A 178 -5.35 -2.76 6.67
CA ASP A 178 -4.63 -1.71 5.97
C ASP A 178 -5.04 -0.32 6.46
N TRP A 179 -4.11 0.63 6.36
CA TRP A 179 -4.29 2.01 6.80
C TRP A 179 -3.84 2.98 5.69
N PRO A 180 -4.48 2.92 4.50
CA PRO A 180 -4.07 3.68 3.32
C PRO A 180 -4.11 5.20 3.54
N GLN A 181 -4.98 5.68 4.45
CA GLN A 181 -5.06 7.08 4.87
C GLN A 181 -3.80 7.60 5.57
N PHE A 182 -2.85 6.70 5.95
CA PHE A 182 -1.55 7.04 6.54
C PHE A 182 -0.36 6.59 5.68
N SER A 183 -0.60 6.07 4.46
CA SER A 183 0.43 5.50 3.60
C SER A 183 1.40 6.53 3.02
N SER A 184 2.57 6.07 2.55
CA SER A 184 3.64 6.92 1.99
C SER A 184 3.26 7.65 0.69
N TYR A 185 2.30 7.12 -0.06
CA TYR A 185 1.96 7.71 -1.36
C TYR A 185 0.65 8.47 -1.37
N THR A 186 -0.36 7.96 -0.70
CA THR A 186 -1.72 8.50 -0.72
C THR A 186 -2.25 8.92 0.65
N GLY A 187 -1.48 8.78 1.71
CA GLY A 187 -1.87 9.18 3.07
C GLY A 187 -2.24 10.66 3.15
N PHE A 188 -3.29 10.95 3.92
CA PHE A 188 -3.82 12.32 4.04
C PHE A 188 -4.27 12.68 5.46
N LEU A 189 -4.52 11.70 6.33
CA LEU A 189 -4.90 11.94 7.72
C LEU A 189 -3.68 11.95 8.64
N ASN A 190 -3.76 12.69 9.74
CA ASN A 190 -2.76 12.62 10.80
C ASN A 190 -2.75 11.23 11.43
N SER A 191 -1.57 10.63 11.54
CA SER A 191 -1.43 9.28 12.07
C SER A 191 -1.93 9.17 13.51
N THR A 192 -2.74 8.14 13.77
CA THR A 192 -3.22 7.74 15.11
C THR A 192 -2.56 6.46 15.60
N ILE A 193 -1.66 5.87 14.80
CA ILE A 193 -0.98 4.59 15.09
C ILE A 193 0.50 4.77 15.48
N GLY A 194 0.89 5.98 15.81
CA GLY A 194 2.26 6.38 16.12
C GLY A 194 2.96 7.08 14.94
N GLY A 195 4.14 7.64 15.18
CA GLY A 195 4.86 8.39 14.16
C GLY A 195 4.09 9.63 13.67
N TRP A 196 4.16 9.88 12.38
CA TRP A 196 3.42 10.95 11.68
C TRP A 196 3.09 10.50 10.26
N THR A 197 2.15 11.17 9.62
CA THR A 197 1.85 10.96 8.20
C THR A 197 2.63 11.95 7.34
N ASP A 198 3.30 11.43 6.34
CA ASP A 198 3.89 12.17 5.23
C ASP A 198 3.65 11.35 3.96
N SER A 199 3.24 11.99 2.89
CA SER A 199 2.93 11.28 1.65
C SER A 199 3.27 12.12 0.40
N ILE A 200 3.44 11.43 -0.71
CA ILE A 200 3.61 12.09 -2.01
C ILE A 200 2.37 12.94 -2.34
N TYR A 201 1.17 12.45 -2.03
CA TYR A 201 -0.07 13.20 -2.24
C TYR A 201 -0.12 14.50 -1.43
N LEU A 202 0.15 14.47 -0.12
CA LEU A 202 0.17 15.68 0.71
C LEU A 202 1.18 16.71 0.19
N ARG A 203 2.38 16.25 -0.19
CA ARG A 203 3.42 17.12 -0.74
C ARG A 203 3.03 17.73 -2.09
N LEU A 204 2.37 16.97 -2.97
CA LEU A 204 1.83 17.49 -4.23
C LEU A 204 0.66 18.43 -4.01
N ARG A 205 -0.23 18.16 -3.05
CA ARG A 205 -1.32 19.06 -2.66
C ARG A 205 -0.80 20.38 -2.09
N ASP A 206 0.22 20.33 -1.23
CA ASP A 206 0.85 21.54 -0.69
C ASP A 206 1.54 22.35 -1.79
N ARG A 207 2.10 21.69 -2.77
CA ARG A 207 2.74 22.32 -3.92
C ARG A 207 1.73 22.93 -4.88
N ASN A 208 0.58 22.28 -5.08
CA ASN A 208 -0.51 22.75 -5.93
C ASN A 208 -1.86 22.27 -5.39
N ARG A 209 -2.64 23.18 -4.85
CA ARG A 209 -3.95 22.90 -4.26
C ARG A 209 -5.00 22.41 -5.26
N CYS A 210 -4.78 22.58 -6.55
CA CYS A 210 -5.61 22.00 -7.61
C CYS A 210 -5.51 20.47 -7.69
N ASN A 211 -4.58 19.85 -6.94
CA ASN A 211 -4.43 18.39 -6.80
C ASN A 211 -5.29 17.82 -5.66
N HIS A 212 -6.11 18.63 -5.00
CA HIS A 212 -6.91 18.18 -3.86
C HIS A 212 -7.81 17.00 -4.23
N ARG A 213 -7.86 15.98 -3.36
CA ARG A 213 -8.59 14.68 -3.50
C ARG A 213 -8.20 13.82 -4.69
N ASP A 214 -7.24 14.20 -5.53
CA ASP A 214 -6.85 13.37 -6.67
C ASP A 214 -5.77 12.36 -6.26
N TYR A 215 -6.19 11.27 -5.60
CA TYR A 215 -5.35 10.15 -5.22
C TYR A 215 -6.08 8.82 -5.33
N GLN A 216 -5.34 7.74 -5.67
CA GLN A 216 -5.84 6.36 -5.70
C GLN A 216 -4.77 5.39 -5.22
N ASN A 217 -5.08 4.63 -4.17
CA ASN A 217 -4.26 3.54 -3.66
C ASN A 217 -4.80 2.22 -4.20
N ILE A 218 -4.15 1.71 -5.25
CA ILE A 218 -4.47 0.43 -5.88
C ILE A 218 -3.47 -0.60 -5.37
N SER A 219 -3.51 -0.86 -4.07
CA SER A 219 -2.61 -1.81 -3.41
C SER A 219 -3.40 -2.97 -2.82
N LYS A 220 -2.77 -4.15 -2.79
CA LYS A 220 -3.38 -5.37 -2.30
C LYS A 220 -2.40 -6.17 -1.45
N ASN A 221 -2.88 -6.68 -0.30
CA ASN A 221 -2.10 -7.59 0.53
C ASN A 221 -1.68 -8.83 -0.25
N GLY A 222 -0.37 -9.12 -0.26
CA GLY A 222 0.18 -10.19 -1.08
C GLY A 222 0.30 -9.85 -2.58
N GLY A 223 0.05 -8.59 -2.96
CA GLY A 223 0.21 -8.11 -4.34
C GLY A 223 1.63 -8.31 -4.86
N SER A 224 1.76 -8.79 -6.10
CA SER A 224 3.01 -9.03 -6.79
C SER A 224 2.87 -8.73 -8.28
N SER A 225 3.96 -8.73 -9.02
CA SER A 225 3.88 -8.58 -10.48
C SER A 225 2.99 -9.62 -11.15
N ARG A 226 2.85 -10.80 -10.56
CA ARG A 226 2.08 -11.94 -11.11
C ARG A 226 0.58 -11.71 -11.10
N ASN A 227 0.07 -11.02 -10.09
CA ASN A 227 -1.39 -10.85 -9.90
C ASN A 227 -1.87 -9.39 -10.02
N LEU A 228 -0.97 -8.44 -10.30
CA LEU A 228 -1.38 -7.03 -10.44
C LEU A 228 -2.45 -6.83 -11.52
N MET A 229 -2.39 -7.58 -12.62
CA MET A 229 -3.39 -7.50 -13.68
C MET A 229 -4.80 -7.94 -13.24
N GLU A 230 -4.93 -8.67 -12.13
CA GLU A 230 -6.24 -9.09 -11.58
C GLU A 230 -6.98 -7.94 -10.89
N PHE A 231 -6.26 -6.94 -10.40
CA PHE A 231 -6.86 -5.83 -9.64
C PHE A 231 -6.56 -4.42 -10.17
N ILE A 232 -5.70 -4.28 -11.18
CA ILE A 232 -5.44 -2.97 -11.81
C ILE A 232 -6.68 -2.40 -12.51
N GLU A 233 -7.65 -3.25 -12.86
CA GLU A 233 -8.90 -2.81 -13.47
C GLU A 233 -9.75 -1.94 -12.55
N SER A 234 -9.48 -1.96 -11.22
CA SER A 234 -10.08 -1.03 -10.27
C SER A 234 -9.55 0.41 -10.39
N LEU A 235 -8.53 0.66 -11.20
CA LEU A 235 -8.03 2.00 -11.49
C LEU A 235 -9.09 2.84 -12.21
N ALA A 236 -9.53 3.89 -11.54
CA ALA A 236 -10.50 4.84 -12.09
C ALA A 236 -9.78 5.95 -12.86
N ARG A 237 -9.44 5.70 -14.13
CA ARG A 237 -8.84 6.68 -15.03
C ARG A 237 -9.36 6.54 -16.45
N LYS A 238 -9.74 7.66 -17.04
CA LYS A 238 -10.25 7.77 -18.42
C LYS A 238 -9.35 8.74 -19.18
N LYS A 239 -8.52 8.22 -20.09
CA LYS A 239 -7.45 8.96 -20.80
C LYS A 239 -7.86 10.32 -21.35
N GLN A 240 -9.10 10.46 -21.87
CA GLN A 240 -9.59 11.68 -22.51
C GLN A 240 -10.30 12.64 -21.58
N LEU A 241 -10.67 12.18 -20.38
CA LEU A 241 -11.49 12.95 -19.45
C LEU A 241 -10.76 13.41 -18.20
N ASP A 242 -9.65 12.76 -17.87
CA ASP A 242 -9.00 12.96 -16.58
C ASP A 242 -7.71 13.77 -16.70
N LYS A 243 -7.29 14.33 -15.57
CA LYS A 243 -5.99 14.99 -15.41
C LYS A 243 -4.85 13.97 -15.54
N PRO A 244 -3.63 14.39 -15.92
CA PRO A 244 -2.45 13.56 -15.81
C PRO A 244 -2.25 13.03 -14.38
N ALA A 245 -1.48 11.96 -14.25
CA ALA A 245 -1.19 11.37 -12.94
C ALA A 245 0.30 11.02 -12.78
N LEU A 246 0.77 11.10 -11.55
CA LEU A 246 2.00 10.49 -11.10
C LEU A 246 1.67 9.10 -10.56
N VAL A 247 2.01 8.06 -11.31
CA VAL A 247 1.79 6.66 -10.93
C VAL A 247 3.06 6.09 -10.33
N ILE A 248 2.96 5.47 -9.17
CA ILE A 248 4.06 4.79 -8.50
C ILE A 248 3.79 3.29 -8.49
N TYR A 249 4.64 2.51 -9.17
CA TYR A 249 4.70 1.07 -9.02
C TYR A 249 5.63 0.74 -7.85
N SER A 250 5.11 0.16 -6.79
CA SER A 250 5.86 -0.16 -5.57
C SER A 250 5.43 -1.51 -4.99
N MET A 251 5.89 -2.60 -5.61
CA MET A 251 5.76 -3.97 -5.09
C MET A 251 7.13 -4.44 -4.63
N ILE A 252 7.42 -4.19 -3.35
CA ILE A 252 8.79 -4.21 -2.85
C ILE A 252 9.29 -5.58 -2.41
N GLY A 253 8.43 -6.61 -2.29
CA GLY A 253 8.89 -7.86 -1.70
C GLY A 253 8.24 -9.16 -2.19
N ASN A 254 6.97 -9.18 -2.49
CA ASN A 254 6.21 -10.43 -2.70
C ASN A 254 6.71 -11.29 -3.87
N ASP A 255 7.30 -10.69 -4.90
CA ASP A 255 7.89 -11.40 -6.03
C ASP A 255 9.08 -12.30 -5.64
N VAL A 256 9.68 -12.08 -4.45
CA VAL A 256 10.84 -12.84 -3.96
C VAL A 256 10.61 -13.55 -2.63
N CYS A 257 9.49 -13.30 -1.95
CA CYS A 257 9.23 -13.79 -0.58
C CYS A 257 8.88 -15.29 -0.50
N ASN A 258 8.48 -15.93 -1.57
CA ASN A 258 7.94 -17.29 -1.57
C ASN A 258 8.98 -18.41 -1.48
N GLY A 259 10.26 -18.09 -1.36
CA GLY A 259 11.34 -19.09 -1.28
C GLY A 259 11.98 -19.41 -2.63
N ASN A 260 13.09 -20.12 -2.61
CA ASN A 260 14.04 -20.21 -3.72
C ASN A 260 13.45 -20.74 -5.05
N THR A 261 12.51 -21.66 -4.99
CA THR A 261 11.92 -22.29 -6.19
C THR A 261 10.76 -21.54 -6.79
N ASP A 262 10.20 -20.57 -6.04
CA ASP A 262 8.93 -19.91 -6.37
C ASP A 262 9.05 -18.39 -6.54
N MET A 263 10.27 -17.87 -6.45
CA MET A 263 10.56 -16.47 -6.74
C MET A 263 10.29 -16.17 -8.22
N THR A 264 9.66 -15.04 -8.50
CA THR A 264 9.45 -14.57 -9.87
C THR A 264 10.78 -14.48 -10.64
N SER A 265 10.83 -15.04 -11.84
CA SER A 265 12.03 -14.96 -12.67
C SER A 265 12.16 -13.56 -13.29
N PRO A 266 13.38 -13.08 -13.64
CA PRO A 266 13.55 -11.78 -14.28
C PRO A 266 12.76 -11.63 -15.59
N LYS A 267 12.64 -12.72 -16.39
CA LYS A 267 11.87 -12.69 -17.65
C LYS A 267 10.37 -12.56 -17.36
N GLU A 268 9.84 -13.38 -16.47
CA GLU A 268 8.43 -13.34 -16.06
C GLU A 268 8.07 -11.97 -15.48
N PHE A 269 8.92 -11.43 -14.60
CA PHE A 269 8.76 -10.10 -14.03
C PHE A 269 8.71 -9.02 -15.11
N HIS A 270 9.66 -9.04 -16.06
CA HIS A 270 9.66 -8.13 -17.20
C HIS A 270 8.34 -8.18 -17.96
N ASP A 271 7.89 -9.40 -18.33
CA ASP A 271 6.69 -9.57 -19.14
C ASP A 271 5.42 -9.08 -18.38
N ASN A 272 5.34 -9.31 -17.06
CA ASN A 272 4.27 -8.81 -16.21
C ASN A 272 4.25 -7.26 -16.15
N ILE A 273 5.41 -6.64 -15.91
CA ILE A 273 5.50 -5.17 -15.86
C ILE A 273 5.14 -4.55 -17.21
N MET A 274 5.55 -5.16 -18.31
CA MET A 274 5.19 -4.68 -19.64
C MET A 274 3.68 -4.74 -19.94
N GLN A 275 2.96 -5.71 -19.37
CA GLN A 275 1.50 -5.75 -19.46
C GLN A 275 0.86 -4.59 -18.70
N VAL A 276 1.33 -4.34 -17.48
CA VAL A 276 0.88 -3.21 -16.64
C VAL A 276 1.12 -1.87 -17.35
N LEU A 277 2.30 -1.65 -17.89
CA LEU A 277 2.63 -0.39 -18.58
C LEU A 277 1.78 -0.19 -19.85
N LYS A 278 1.47 -1.26 -20.58
CA LYS A 278 0.55 -1.19 -21.73
C LYS A 278 -0.86 -0.82 -21.29
N TYR A 279 -1.34 -1.39 -20.18
CA TYR A 279 -2.63 -1.03 -19.60
C TYR A 279 -2.66 0.45 -19.21
N LEU A 280 -1.66 0.93 -18.47
CA LEU A 280 -1.54 2.34 -18.09
C LEU A 280 -1.50 3.26 -19.31
N ASN A 281 -0.82 2.91 -20.39
CA ASN A 281 -0.73 3.74 -21.60
C ASN A 281 -2.08 3.94 -22.29
N SER A 282 -3.03 3.02 -22.11
CA SER A 282 -4.39 3.15 -22.62
C SER A 282 -5.35 3.91 -21.70
N HIS A 283 -5.01 4.08 -20.43
CA HIS A 283 -5.89 4.68 -19.42
C HIS A 283 -5.43 6.05 -18.92
N LEU A 284 -4.12 6.33 -18.94
CA LEU A 284 -3.58 7.58 -18.42
C LEU A 284 -3.62 8.69 -19.48
N ALA A 285 -3.96 9.90 -19.05
CA ALA A 285 -3.86 11.11 -19.87
C ALA A 285 -2.41 11.40 -20.24
N ASP A 286 -2.20 12.05 -21.39
CA ASP A 286 -0.88 12.46 -21.85
C ASP A 286 -0.27 13.48 -20.87
N GLY A 287 1.06 13.40 -20.66
CA GLY A 287 1.75 14.18 -19.63
C GLY A 287 1.77 13.54 -18.24
N SER A 288 1.29 12.29 -18.11
CA SER A 288 1.47 11.49 -16.91
C SER A 288 2.93 11.04 -16.72
N HIS A 289 3.26 10.56 -15.53
CA HIS A 289 4.59 10.04 -15.20
C HIS A 289 4.44 8.73 -14.45
N VAL A 290 5.33 7.75 -14.70
CA VAL A 290 5.36 6.47 -14.00
C VAL A 290 6.69 6.31 -13.29
N ILE A 291 6.68 6.15 -11.98
CA ILE A 291 7.84 5.80 -11.16
C ILE A 291 7.82 4.28 -10.93
N LEU A 292 8.87 3.60 -11.35
CA LEU A 292 9.12 2.21 -10.99
C LEU A 292 10.06 2.18 -9.79
N GLN A 293 9.55 1.79 -8.63
CA GLN A 293 10.36 1.66 -7.43
C GLN A 293 10.98 0.26 -7.33
N GLY A 294 12.29 0.20 -7.09
CA GLY A 294 13.04 -1.06 -6.94
C GLY A 294 12.61 -1.86 -5.71
N LEU A 295 12.94 -3.15 -5.68
CA LEU A 295 12.64 -4.02 -4.55
C LEU A 295 13.59 -3.74 -3.37
N VAL A 296 13.10 -4.01 -2.16
CA VAL A 296 13.86 -3.83 -0.92
C VAL A 296 14.94 -4.91 -0.75
N ASP A 297 16.01 -4.60 -0.01
CA ASP A 297 16.86 -5.61 0.61
C ASP A 297 16.32 -5.95 2.00
N GLY A 298 15.53 -7.02 2.07
CA GLY A 298 14.84 -7.40 3.31
C GLY A 298 15.71 -8.10 4.36
N ARG A 299 17.04 -8.24 4.15
CA ARG A 299 17.95 -8.78 5.19
C ARG A 299 17.93 -7.97 6.47
N ILE A 300 17.58 -6.68 6.36
CA ILE A 300 17.42 -5.79 7.52
C ILE A 300 16.45 -6.35 8.57
N LEU A 301 15.44 -7.14 8.17
CA LEU A 301 14.48 -7.75 9.09
C LEU A 301 15.20 -8.66 10.08
N TRP A 302 15.99 -9.59 9.58
CA TRP A 302 16.78 -10.47 10.41
C TRP A 302 17.85 -9.70 11.20
N ASP A 303 18.62 -8.86 10.55
CA ASP A 303 19.74 -8.13 11.14
C ASP A 303 19.30 -7.25 12.32
N GLN A 304 18.11 -6.68 12.27
CA GLN A 304 17.61 -5.76 13.28
C GLN A 304 16.74 -6.44 14.35
N LEU A 305 16.12 -7.58 14.06
CA LEU A 305 15.08 -8.13 14.94
C LEU A 305 15.40 -9.49 15.55
N HIS A 306 16.15 -10.39 14.89
CA HIS A 306 16.20 -11.82 15.24
C HIS A 306 16.40 -12.12 16.74
N ASN A 307 17.28 -11.39 17.43
CA ASN A 307 17.59 -11.57 18.84
C ASN A 307 16.81 -10.62 19.80
N ARG A 308 15.86 -9.82 19.27
CA ARG A 308 15.01 -8.97 20.08
C ARG A 308 13.76 -9.73 20.53
N TYR A 309 13.20 -9.36 21.68
CA TYR A 309 11.94 -9.91 22.13
C TYR A 309 10.78 -9.34 21.30
N HIS A 310 9.95 -10.24 20.79
CA HIS A 310 8.66 -9.89 20.19
C HIS A 310 7.69 -9.36 21.27
N PRO A 311 6.70 -8.51 20.96
CA PRO A 311 5.71 -8.01 21.94
C PRO A 311 5.09 -9.09 22.83
N LEU A 312 4.78 -10.27 22.28
CA LEU A 312 4.30 -11.44 23.06
C LEU A 312 5.29 -11.93 24.12
N GLY A 313 6.58 -11.80 23.86
CA GLY A 313 7.63 -12.27 24.77
C GLY A 313 8.30 -11.18 25.59
N GLN A 314 7.88 -9.93 25.49
CA GLN A 314 8.53 -8.82 26.20
C GLN A 314 8.40 -8.93 27.72
N LEU A 315 7.24 -9.34 28.21
CA LEU A 315 6.97 -9.48 29.64
C LEU A 315 7.85 -10.54 30.30
N ASN A 316 7.90 -11.75 29.73
CA ASN A 316 8.62 -12.88 30.29
C ASN A 316 10.05 -13.01 29.74
N LYS A 317 10.40 -12.24 28.70
CA LYS A 317 11.68 -12.33 27.97
C LYS A 317 11.93 -13.75 27.40
N ASP A 318 10.91 -14.35 26.81
CA ASP A 318 10.90 -15.76 26.38
C ASP A 318 10.67 -15.97 24.87
N ILE A 319 10.09 -15.00 24.14
CA ILE A 319 9.83 -15.11 22.70
C ILE A 319 10.61 -14.03 21.94
N THR A 320 11.59 -14.47 21.14
CA THR A 320 12.32 -13.59 20.21
C THR A 320 11.67 -13.59 18.82
N TYR A 321 12.06 -12.65 17.96
CA TYR A 321 11.61 -12.64 16.55
C TYR A 321 12.13 -13.86 15.78
N GLU A 322 13.32 -14.40 16.09
CA GLU A 322 13.77 -15.69 15.53
C GLU A 322 12.77 -16.80 15.79
N GLN A 323 12.30 -16.93 17.05
CA GLN A 323 11.31 -17.94 17.42
C GLN A 323 9.96 -17.71 16.75
N LEU A 324 9.53 -16.44 16.63
CA LEU A 324 8.33 -16.08 15.88
C LEU A 324 8.45 -16.50 14.42
N TYR A 325 9.55 -16.18 13.74
CA TYR A 325 9.78 -16.52 12.34
C TYR A 325 9.76 -18.02 12.10
N LEU A 326 10.40 -18.79 12.99
CA LEU A 326 10.35 -20.24 12.95
C LEU A 326 8.92 -20.78 13.13
N PHE A 327 8.16 -20.21 14.06
CA PHE A 327 6.78 -20.60 14.31
C PHE A 327 5.87 -20.31 13.11
N LEU A 328 5.95 -19.10 12.52
CA LEU A 328 5.21 -18.73 11.32
C LEU A 328 5.57 -19.61 10.12
N SER A 329 6.86 -19.95 9.96
CA SER A 329 7.32 -20.87 8.91
C SER A 329 6.80 -22.29 9.13
N CYS A 330 6.73 -22.76 10.37
CA CYS A 330 6.18 -24.06 10.73
C CYS A 330 4.68 -24.14 10.39
N LEU A 331 3.93 -23.07 10.64
CA LEU A 331 2.51 -22.96 10.31
C LEU A 331 2.25 -22.70 8.83
N GLN A 332 3.27 -22.43 8.01
CA GLN A 332 3.18 -22.07 6.60
C GLN A 332 2.43 -20.75 6.37
N ILE A 333 2.51 -19.82 7.33
CA ILE A 333 1.90 -18.48 7.28
C ILE A 333 2.95 -17.36 7.38
N ASN A 334 4.24 -17.70 7.21
CA ASN A 334 5.31 -16.72 7.20
C ASN A 334 5.15 -15.81 5.96
N PRO A 335 5.05 -14.48 6.12
CA PRO A 335 4.84 -13.55 4.99
C PRO A 335 6.04 -13.52 4.04
N CYS A 336 7.24 -13.87 4.51
CA CYS A 336 8.43 -13.95 3.68
C CYS A 336 9.42 -15.03 4.13
N ASN A 337 9.21 -16.26 3.70
CA ASN A 337 10.10 -17.37 3.99
C ASN A 337 11.57 -17.17 3.54
N GLY A 338 11.80 -16.23 2.63
CA GLY A 338 13.14 -15.85 2.18
C GLY A 338 13.90 -15.08 3.26
N TRP A 339 13.45 -13.86 3.56
CA TRP A 339 14.15 -12.95 4.48
C TRP A 339 13.96 -13.27 5.97
N MET A 340 12.78 -13.80 6.35
CA MET A 340 12.45 -14.17 7.73
C MET A 340 12.92 -15.61 8.07
N SER A 341 14.01 -16.07 7.49
CA SER A 341 14.59 -17.40 7.68
C SER A 341 15.83 -17.36 8.55
N ILE A 342 16.04 -18.40 9.35
CA ILE A 342 17.32 -18.65 10.04
C ILE A 342 18.45 -18.97 9.05
N ASN A 343 18.11 -19.41 7.83
CA ASN A 343 19.08 -19.78 6.81
C ASN A 343 19.61 -18.53 6.09
N GLU A 344 20.83 -18.13 6.42
CA GLU A 344 21.50 -16.96 5.82
C GLU A 344 21.65 -17.09 4.29
N THR A 345 21.96 -18.29 3.79
CA THR A 345 22.06 -18.52 2.35
C THR A 345 20.74 -18.20 1.64
N LEU A 346 19.61 -18.59 2.24
CA LEU A 346 18.31 -18.29 1.68
C LEU A 346 18.02 -16.79 1.72
N ARG A 347 18.33 -16.09 2.81
CA ARG A 347 18.19 -14.61 2.88
C ARG A 347 19.01 -13.91 1.82
N ASN A 348 20.25 -14.34 1.59
CA ASN A 348 21.13 -13.78 0.58
C ASN A 348 20.62 -14.05 -0.85
N LEU A 349 20.13 -15.24 -1.16
CA LEU A 349 19.51 -15.58 -2.45
C LEU A 349 18.25 -14.75 -2.73
N THR A 350 17.43 -14.51 -1.69
CA THR A 350 16.22 -13.67 -1.80
C THR A 350 16.60 -12.23 -2.15
N SER A 351 17.59 -11.65 -1.46
CA SER A 351 18.06 -10.29 -1.79
C SER A 351 18.74 -10.21 -3.16
N GLN A 352 19.49 -11.24 -3.55
CA GLN A 352 20.08 -11.31 -4.88
C GLN A 352 18.98 -11.29 -5.98
N ARG A 353 17.88 -12.02 -5.79
CA ARG A 353 16.76 -11.99 -6.71
C ARG A 353 16.08 -10.61 -6.71
N ALA A 354 15.88 -9.98 -5.55
CA ALA A 354 15.33 -8.63 -5.47
C ALA A 354 16.17 -7.62 -6.27
N PHE A 355 17.50 -7.69 -6.20
CA PHE A 355 18.39 -6.84 -7.00
C PHE A 355 18.29 -7.15 -8.50
N GLN A 356 18.15 -8.41 -8.89
CA GLN A 356 17.93 -8.79 -10.31
C GLN A 356 16.62 -8.19 -10.84
N LEU A 357 15.52 -8.27 -10.08
CA LEU A 357 14.24 -7.69 -10.46
C LEU A 357 14.28 -6.16 -10.49
N SER A 358 14.96 -5.53 -9.54
CA SER A 358 15.22 -4.08 -9.57
C SER A 358 15.97 -3.64 -10.82
N SER A 359 16.97 -4.42 -11.26
CA SER A 359 17.69 -4.14 -12.52
C SER A 359 16.79 -4.27 -13.77
N VAL A 360 15.77 -5.14 -13.73
CA VAL A 360 14.75 -5.22 -14.78
C VAL A 360 13.94 -3.94 -14.84
N LEU A 361 13.49 -3.40 -13.69
CA LEU A 361 12.76 -2.13 -13.64
C LEU A 361 13.60 -0.96 -14.17
N GLU A 362 14.89 -0.91 -13.82
CA GLU A 362 15.81 0.11 -14.32
C GLU A 362 16.00 0.03 -15.85
N GLN A 363 15.98 -1.16 -16.43
CA GLN A 363 16.03 -1.35 -17.88
C GLN A 363 14.72 -0.90 -18.54
N ILE A 364 13.57 -1.27 -17.98
CA ILE A 364 12.25 -0.89 -18.46
C ILE A 364 12.07 0.64 -18.42
N ALA A 365 12.64 1.32 -17.43
CA ALA A 365 12.56 2.79 -17.32
C ALA A 365 13.20 3.55 -18.49
N LYS A 366 13.97 2.88 -19.34
CA LYS A 366 14.55 3.47 -20.57
C LYS A 366 13.60 3.41 -21.78
N LEU A 367 12.48 2.70 -21.65
CA LEU A 367 11.47 2.59 -22.69
C LEU A 367 10.62 3.87 -22.77
N LYS A 368 10.00 4.09 -23.93
CA LYS A 368 9.13 5.24 -24.17
C LYS A 368 7.71 4.78 -24.42
N PHE A 369 6.78 5.48 -23.81
CA PHE A 369 5.34 5.33 -24.03
C PHE A 369 4.75 6.64 -24.53
N SER A 370 3.56 6.60 -25.13
CA SER A 370 2.94 7.81 -25.71
C SER A 370 2.35 8.73 -24.63
N SER A 371 1.81 8.16 -23.54
CA SER A 371 1.07 8.92 -22.51
C SER A 371 1.93 9.36 -21.34
N PHE A 372 3.09 8.72 -21.12
CA PHE A 372 3.93 8.99 -19.95
C PHE A 372 5.40 8.68 -20.21
N ASP A 373 6.27 9.31 -19.44
CA ASP A 373 7.65 8.91 -19.24
C ASP A 373 7.78 7.98 -18.03
N ILE A 374 8.87 7.20 -18.01
CA ILE A 374 9.13 6.25 -16.93
C ILE A 374 10.41 6.65 -16.20
N LEU A 375 10.36 6.61 -14.88
CA LEU A 375 11.46 6.92 -13.99
C LEU A 375 11.76 5.70 -13.11
N TYR A 376 13.02 5.46 -12.81
CA TYR A 376 13.42 4.44 -11.84
C TYR A 376 13.93 5.10 -10.56
N VAL A 377 13.32 4.71 -9.43
CA VAL A 377 13.75 5.11 -8.09
C VAL A 377 14.16 3.85 -7.33
N ASN A 378 15.40 3.81 -6.85
CA ASN A 378 15.86 2.68 -6.06
C ASN A 378 15.26 2.76 -4.64
N PHE A 379 14.58 1.69 -4.20
CA PHE A 379 14.15 1.61 -2.81
C PHE A 379 15.37 1.48 -1.90
N SER A 380 15.59 2.47 -1.04
CA SER A 380 16.77 2.52 -0.19
C SER A 380 16.41 2.56 1.30
N ILE A 381 16.22 1.38 1.88
CA ILE A 381 16.03 1.26 3.34
C ILE A 381 17.21 1.87 4.13
N ALA A 382 18.41 1.89 3.55
CA ALA A 382 19.55 2.52 4.17
C ALA A 382 19.38 4.04 4.32
N LYS A 383 18.89 4.74 3.26
CA LYS A 383 18.58 6.17 3.33
C LYS A 383 17.49 6.46 4.36
N ILE A 384 16.43 5.63 4.40
CA ILE A 384 15.35 5.73 5.39
C ILE A 384 15.93 5.58 6.81
N ALA A 385 16.79 4.59 7.03
CA ALA A 385 17.44 4.36 8.31
C ALA A 385 18.38 5.54 8.71
N ASP A 386 19.09 6.12 7.76
CA ASP A 386 19.94 7.28 8.01
C ASP A 386 19.13 8.53 8.39
N GLU A 387 18.00 8.78 7.71
CA GLU A 387 17.08 9.86 8.10
C GLU A 387 16.53 9.63 9.51
N TRP A 388 16.20 8.39 9.86
CA TRP A 388 15.74 8.07 11.22
C TRP A 388 16.83 8.24 12.27
N ARG A 389 18.06 7.83 11.99
CA ARG A 389 19.21 8.04 12.89
C ARG A 389 19.49 9.51 13.15
N LYS A 390 19.34 10.39 12.15
CA LYS A 390 19.46 11.86 12.31
C LYS A 390 18.46 12.43 13.31
N LEU A 391 17.30 11.78 13.46
CA LEU A 391 16.27 12.12 14.43
C LEU A 391 16.44 11.40 15.78
N GLY A 392 17.56 10.69 16.00
CA GLY A 392 17.84 9.95 17.23
C GLY A 392 17.25 8.54 17.29
N GLY A 393 16.63 8.07 16.22
CA GLY A 393 15.99 6.77 16.15
C GLY A 393 16.94 5.61 15.87
N LYS A 394 16.41 4.39 16.02
CA LYS A 394 17.13 3.14 15.79
C LYS A 394 16.50 2.34 14.64
N PRO A 395 17.28 1.68 13.76
CA PRO A 395 16.73 1.03 12.55
C PRO A 395 15.65 -0.02 12.81
N TRP A 396 15.67 -0.74 13.93
CA TRP A 396 14.64 -1.72 14.26
C TRP A 396 13.25 -1.08 14.44
N GLN A 397 13.16 0.21 14.75
CA GLN A 397 11.89 0.94 14.88
C GLN A 397 11.21 1.22 13.54
N LEU A 398 11.90 0.96 12.44
CA LEU A 398 11.36 1.07 11.08
C LEU A 398 10.54 -0.14 10.66
N ILE A 399 10.50 -1.20 11.49
CA ILE A 399 9.79 -2.44 11.22
C ILE A 399 8.63 -2.55 12.19
N GLU A 400 7.46 -2.99 11.68
CA GLU A 400 6.28 -3.23 12.48
C GLU A 400 6.57 -4.23 13.61
N PRO A 401 6.22 -3.92 14.86
CA PRO A 401 6.59 -4.76 15.98
C PRO A 401 5.80 -6.07 16.05
N VAL A 402 4.59 -6.12 15.51
CA VAL A 402 3.71 -7.30 15.64
C VAL A 402 4.08 -8.38 14.65
N ASP A 403 4.25 -8.05 13.39
CA ASP A 403 4.58 -9.04 12.36
C ASP A 403 6.09 -9.18 12.10
N GLY A 404 6.89 -8.19 12.52
CA GLY A 404 8.33 -8.18 12.30
C GLY A 404 8.73 -8.15 10.83
N PHE A 405 7.85 -7.66 9.96
CA PHE A 405 8.02 -7.71 8.51
C PHE A 405 7.72 -6.39 7.81
N HIS A 406 6.52 -5.84 7.97
CA HIS A 406 6.10 -4.62 7.28
C HIS A 406 6.84 -3.37 7.79
N PRO A 407 6.93 -2.31 6.98
CA PRO A 407 7.46 -1.03 7.45
C PRO A 407 6.50 -0.39 8.46
N SER A 408 7.05 0.17 9.53
CA SER A 408 6.29 0.94 10.53
C SER A 408 5.84 2.29 9.96
N GLN A 409 4.89 2.97 10.65
CA GLN A 409 4.45 4.32 10.28
C GLN A 409 5.62 5.31 10.13
N ILE A 410 6.66 5.18 10.93
CA ILE A 410 7.87 6.00 10.82
C ILE A 410 8.60 5.73 9.51
N ALA A 411 8.74 4.46 9.14
CA ALA A 411 9.38 4.08 7.88
C ALA A 411 8.58 4.56 6.67
N ILE A 412 7.26 4.46 6.73
CA ILE A 412 6.31 4.91 5.70
C ILE A 412 6.45 6.43 5.47
N ALA A 413 6.44 7.24 6.54
CA ALA A 413 6.60 8.68 6.41
C ALA A 413 7.99 9.09 5.88
N LEU A 414 9.05 8.39 6.30
CA LEU A 414 10.40 8.63 5.81
C LEU A 414 10.61 8.15 4.37
N ASP A 415 9.94 7.09 3.94
CA ASP A 415 9.94 6.66 2.54
C ASP A 415 9.38 7.76 1.62
N ALA A 416 8.23 8.32 1.97
CA ALA A 416 7.66 9.47 1.24
C ALA A 416 8.65 10.62 1.13
N LYS A 417 9.34 10.97 2.22
CA LYS A 417 10.38 12.01 2.23
C LYS A 417 11.54 11.68 1.30
N VAL A 418 12.07 10.45 1.37
CA VAL A 418 13.24 10.03 0.58
C VAL A 418 12.89 9.98 -0.90
N VAL A 419 11.75 9.40 -1.28
CA VAL A 419 11.28 9.36 -2.67
C VAL A 419 11.06 10.78 -3.20
N TRP A 420 10.39 11.64 -2.44
CA TRP A 420 10.18 13.04 -2.83
C TRP A 420 11.47 13.79 -3.09
N GLN A 421 12.46 13.66 -2.19
CA GLN A 421 13.75 14.32 -2.34
C GLN A 421 14.51 13.83 -3.57
N GLU A 422 14.48 12.53 -3.84
CA GLU A 422 15.12 11.94 -5.01
C GLU A 422 14.48 12.43 -6.32
N VAL A 423 13.14 12.43 -6.38
CA VAL A 423 12.40 12.92 -7.56
C VAL A 423 12.62 14.43 -7.75
N LEU A 424 12.56 15.21 -6.68
CA LEU A 424 12.80 16.66 -6.75
C LEU A 424 14.22 17.01 -7.24
N GLN A 425 15.21 16.21 -6.86
CA GLN A 425 16.60 16.42 -7.26
C GLN A 425 16.84 16.00 -8.71
N LYS A 426 16.33 14.84 -9.13
CA LYS A 426 16.66 14.26 -10.43
C LYS A 426 15.69 14.67 -11.55
N TRP A 427 14.40 14.81 -11.22
CA TRP A 427 13.30 15.03 -12.18
C TRP A 427 12.27 16.03 -11.65
N PRO A 428 12.69 17.28 -11.35
CA PRO A 428 11.79 18.27 -10.72
C PRO A 428 10.55 18.60 -11.56
N HIS A 429 10.60 18.42 -12.88
CA HIS A 429 9.48 18.64 -13.78
C HIS A 429 8.31 17.68 -13.51
N VAL A 430 8.58 16.48 -13.01
CA VAL A 430 7.54 15.48 -12.67
C VAL A 430 6.63 15.97 -11.56
N LEU A 431 7.15 16.78 -10.64
CA LEU A 431 6.40 17.32 -9.51
C LEU A 431 5.66 18.62 -9.82
N GLY A 432 5.82 19.16 -11.04
CA GLY A 432 5.29 20.47 -11.41
C GLY A 432 5.91 21.64 -10.65
N LYS A 433 5.49 22.85 -10.95
CA LYS A 433 5.87 24.05 -10.21
C LYS A 433 4.92 24.31 -9.03
N PRO A 434 5.37 24.99 -7.95
CA PRO A 434 4.45 25.49 -6.95
C PRO A 434 3.38 26.40 -7.58
N ASN A 435 2.12 26.15 -7.26
CA ASN A 435 1.03 27.00 -7.73
C ASN A 435 1.09 28.34 -7.00
N PRO A 436 1.22 29.47 -7.73
CA PRO A 436 1.32 30.80 -7.12
C PRO A 436 0.02 31.23 -6.41
N PHE A 437 -1.12 30.63 -6.76
CA PHE A 437 -2.45 30.95 -6.23
C PHE A 437 -2.83 30.12 -4.99
N ASN A 438 -1.94 29.29 -4.45
CA ASN A 438 -2.26 28.44 -3.28
C ASN A 438 -2.81 29.26 -2.10
N LYS A 439 -2.32 30.46 -1.86
CA LYS A 439 -2.80 31.35 -0.78
C LYS A 439 -4.21 31.88 -1.04
N ASP A 440 -4.49 32.21 -2.29
CA ASP A 440 -5.81 32.73 -2.70
C ASP A 440 -6.86 31.62 -2.62
N ILE A 441 -6.50 30.40 -3.05
CA ILE A 441 -7.33 29.20 -2.91
C ILE A 441 -7.70 28.98 -1.43
N VAL A 442 -6.71 29.02 -0.52
CA VAL A 442 -6.96 28.86 0.92
C VAL A 442 -7.83 29.98 1.47
N HIS A 443 -7.62 31.23 1.01
CA HIS A 443 -8.41 32.37 1.45
C HIS A 443 -9.89 32.24 1.09
N ILE A 444 -10.18 31.76 -0.13
CA ILE A 444 -11.55 31.69 -0.67
C ILE A 444 -12.24 30.37 -0.27
N PHE A 445 -11.55 29.24 -0.40
CA PHE A 445 -12.12 27.89 -0.25
C PHE A 445 -11.71 27.17 1.06
N GLY A 446 -10.91 27.84 1.90
CA GLY A 446 -10.44 27.24 3.16
C GLY A 446 -9.67 25.95 2.94
N ASP A 447 -10.11 24.86 3.57
CA ASP A 447 -9.56 23.50 3.38
C ASP A 447 -10.27 22.72 2.26
N GLN A 448 -10.92 23.42 1.31
CA GLN A 448 -11.54 22.82 0.11
C GLN A 448 -12.55 21.69 0.46
N GLY A 449 -13.25 21.82 1.60
CA GLY A 449 -14.21 20.83 2.09
C GLY A 449 -13.59 19.59 2.77
N GLY A 450 -12.30 19.64 3.09
CA GLY A 450 -11.56 18.54 3.71
C GLY A 450 -11.35 17.33 2.78
N HIS A 451 -10.73 16.28 3.31
CA HIS A 451 -10.48 15.02 2.57
C HIS A 451 -11.68 14.09 2.67
#